data_e67e8798715cfbc29240b723599e24e6
#
_entry.id   e67e8798715cfbc29240b723599e24e6
#
_cell.length_a   1.000
_cell.length_b   1.000
_cell.length_c   1.000
_cell.angle_alpha   90.00
_cell.angle_beta   90.00
_cell.angle_gamma   90.00
#
_symmetry.space_group_name_H-M   'P 1'
#
loop_
_entity.id
_entity.type
_entity.pdbx_description
1 polymer ?
#
loop_
_entity_poly.entity_id
_entity_poly.type
_entity_poly.pdbx_seq_one_letter_code
_entity_poly.pdbx_strand_id
1 'polypeptide(L)'
;MIKISKITIIFFFSFWLFGEEIEFPSAMEKRIMMEKGVMENPFIILPHRPNYLIPMSYSEGYNKPYKEVFKGKKLQNIEAKFQVSMKYIALSDFLTDDLNIMFAFTSTSWWQSYNSEISSAFRETNYEPEMIFSYIKPSNVGAFNIREISLSINHQSNGKSGTLSRSWNRIIGGVVAEKKNWIVALEGWYRMPEKRENDDNPNIENYLGYGQLGVIWKASEGHNLDMRLRNNLKIDDNRGSIELGWSFPLSRQLRGYVQYFNGYGEGLIYYNHPTERIGLGVKLTDWL
;
A
#
# COMPACT_ATOMS: atom_id res chain seq x y z
N MET A 1 6.52 16.13 -23.38
CA MET A 1 7.49 16.23 -22.26
C MET A 1 7.11 17.46 -21.44
N ILE A 2 6.20 17.29 -20.47
CA ILE A 2 5.74 18.38 -19.61
C ILE A 2 6.68 18.41 -18.41
N LYS A 3 7.47 19.47 -18.29
CA LYS A 3 8.28 19.78 -17.11
C LYS A 3 7.31 20.16 -15.99
N ILE A 4 7.16 19.32 -14.98
CA ILE A 4 6.48 19.68 -13.74
C ILE A 4 7.39 20.65 -13.00
N SER A 5 7.13 21.94 -13.16
CA SER A 5 7.79 22.99 -12.37
C SER A 5 7.18 23.00 -10.98
N LYS A 6 8.06 22.90 -9.98
CA LYS A 6 7.92 23.30 -8.56
C LYS A 6 6.47 23.54 -8.10
N ILE A 7 5.78 22.50 -7.64
CA ILE A 7 4.58 22.67 -6.83
C ILE A 7 5.01 22.55 -5.37
N THR A 8 5.17 23.70 -4.73
CA THR A 8 5.24 23.79 -3.28
C THR A 8 3.82 23.72 -2.75
N ILE A 9 3.40 22.53 -2.31
CA ILE A 9 2.08 22.35 -1.68
C ILE A 9 2.22 22.76 -0.21
N ILE A 10 1.75 23.97 0.09
CA ILE A 10 1.59 24.45 1.48
C ILE A 10 0.16 24.04 1.89
N PHE A 11 0.06 23.08 2.78
CA PHE A 11 -1.22 22.73 3.41
C PHE A 11 -1.52 23.68 4.56
N PHE A 12 -2.48 24.59 4.37
CA PHE A 12 -3.16 25.28 5.47
C PHE A 12 -4.31 24.43 6.00
N PHE A 13 -4.14 23.88 7.20
CA PHE A 13 -5.24 23.27 7.95
C PHE A 13 -5.87 24.31 8.89
N SER A 14 -7.03 24.84 8.54
CA SER A 14 -7.88 25.56 9.49
C SER A 14 -8.96 24.62 10.04
N PHE A 15 -8.95 24.43 11.35
CA PHE A 15 -9.92 23.61 12.06
C PHE A 15 -10.98 24.48 12.77
N TRP A 16 -12.24 24.17 12.53
CA TRP A 16 -13.36 24.65 13.37
C TRP A 16 -13.93 23.54 14.22
N LEU A 17 -14.12 23.86 15.50
CA LEU A 17 -14.60 22.99 16.58
C LEU A 17 -16.12 23.25 16.84
N PHE A 18 -16.79 22.25 17.36
CA PHE A 18 -17.91 22.12 18.31
C PHE A 18 -19.13 21.33 17.82
N GLY A 19 -19.43 20.29 18.61
CA GLY A 19 -20.66 19.51 18.70
C GLY A 19 -20.39 18.24 19.50
N GLU A 20 -20.94 18.11 20.70
CA GLU A 20 -21.04 16.84 21.41
C GLU A 20 -21.99 15.94 20.63
N GLU A 21 -21.45 15.01 19.87
CA GLU A 21 -22.17 13.93 19.19
C GLU A 21 -22.08 12.66 20.03
N ILE A 22 -23.19 11.92 20.09
CA ILE A 22 -23.22 10.54 20.58
C ILE A 22 -22.14 9.78 19.81
N GLU A 23 -21.05 9.42 20.48
CA GLU A 23 -19.89 8.74 19.86
C GLU A 23 -20.28 7.32 19.50
N PHE A 24 -20.68 7.11 18.26
CA PHE A 24 -20.61 5.79 17.65
C PHE A 24 -19.14 5.38 17.51
N PRO A 25 -18.81 4.09 17.74
CA PRO A 25 -17.44 3.66 17.60
C PRO A 25 -16.89 4.01 16.22
N SER A 26 -15.70 4.58 16.19
CA SER A 26 -15.02 5.00 14.99
C SER A 26 -14.73 3.81 14.05
N ALA A 27 -14.29 4.07 12.85
CA ALA A 27 -14.00 3.00 11.90
C ALA A 27 -12.83 2.12 12.35
N MET A 28 -11.79 2.73 12.91
CA MET A 28 -10.68 1.96 13.47
C MET A 28 -11.09 1.21 14.74
N GLU A 29 -11.91 1.79 15.58
CA GLU A 29 -12.47 1.07 16.74
C GLU A 29 -13.29 -0.14 16.32
N LYS A 30 -14.18 0.02 15.33
CA LYS A 30 -14.94 -1.11 14.78
C LYS A 30 -14.02 -2.21 14.25
N ARG A 31 -12.98 -1.83 13.51
CA ARG A 31 -12.00 -2.78 13.00
C ARG A 31 -11.26 -3.49 14.14
N ILE A 32 -10.74 -2.75 15.12
CA ILE A 32 -10.06 -3.31 16.28
C ILE A 32 -10.97 -4.23 17.08
N MET A 33 -12.24 -3.85 17.29
CA MET A 33 -13.23 -4.70 17.96
C MET A 33 -13.50 -5.99 17.18
N MET A 34 -13.64 -5.92 15.85
CA MET A 34 -13.80 -7.12 15.02
C MET A 34 -12.55 -8.02 15.07
N GLU A 35 -11.36 -7.45 14.99
CA GLU A 35 -10.11 -8.19 15.11
C GLU A 35 -9.97 -8.83 16.49
N LYS A 36 -10.24 -8.11 17.57
CA LYS A 36 -10.26 -8.66 18.94
C LYS A 36 -11.31 -9.77 19.11
N GLY A 37 -12.49 -9.62 18.53
CA GLY A 37 -13.56 -10.64 18.59
C GLY A 37 -13.22 -11.96 17.90
N VAL A 38 -12.21 -11.98 17.03
CA VAL A 38 -11.76 -13.19 16.34
C VAL A 38 -10.41 -13.71 16.83
N MET A 39 -9.73 -13.00 17.72
CA MET A 39 -8.43 -13.40 18.30
C MET A 39 -8.48 -14.74 19.04
N GLU A 40 -9.63 -15.10 19.61
CA GLU A 40 -9.83 -16.38 20.30
C GLU A 40 -9.89 -17.58 19.33
N ASN A 41 -10.04 -17.32 18.02
CA ASN A 41 -10.08 -18.38 17.02
C ASN A 41 -8.76 -18.44 16.23
N PRO A 42 -7.89 -19.42 16.48
CA PRO A 42 -6.56 -19.50 15.88
C PRO A 42 -6.55 -19.83 14.39
N PHE A 43 -7.70 -19.99 13.75
CA PHE A 43 -7.81 -20.34 12.32
C PHE A 43 -8.29 -19.19 11.45
N ILE A 44 -8.43 -17.97 12.01
CA ILE A 44 -8.92 -16.83 11.24
C ILE A 44 -7.77 -16.06 10.62
N ILE A 45 -7.85 -15.88 9.31
CA ILE A 45 -6.99 -15.00 8.54
C ILE A 45 -7.75 -13.69 8.31
N LEU A 46 -7.11 -12.58 8.64
CA LEU A 46 -7.66 -11.23 8.53
C LEU A 46 -7.09 -10.49 7.31
N PRO A 47 -7.82 -9.53 6.72
CA PRO A 47 -7.22 -8.63 5.73
C PRO A 47 -6.14 -7.76 6.39
N HIS A 48 -5.00 -7.60 5.70
CA HIS A 48 -3.92 -6.70 6.14
C HIS A 48 -3.99 -5.36 5.42
N ARG A 49 -3.79 -5.37 4.11
CA ARG A 49 -3.96 -4.22 3.20
C ARG A 49 -5.22 -4.42 2.35
N PRO A 50 -5.67 -3.44 1.56
CA PRO A 50 -6.83 -3.60 0.69
C PRO A 50 -6.71 -4.80 -0.25
N ASN A 51 -7.79 -5.58 -0.38
CA ASN A 51 -7.90 -6.63 -1.38
C ASN A 51 -8.75 -6.12 -2.54
N TYR A 52 -8.20 -6.10 -3.74
CA TYR A 52 -8.89 -5.60 -4.93
C TYR A 52 -8.54 -6.39 -6.18
N LEU A 53 -9.46 -6.35 -7.13
CA LEU A 53 -9.27 -6.79 -8.51
C LEU A 53 -9.64 -5.63 -9.44
N ILE A 54 -8.70 -5.18 -10.23
CA ILE A 54 -8.86 -4.19 -11.29
C ILE A 54 -8.69 -4.94 -12.61
N PRO A 55 -9.78 -5.46 -13.21
CA PRO A 55 -9.67 -6.23 -14.45
C PRO A 55 -9.14 -5.38 -15.58
N MET A 56 -9.41 -4.09 -15.61
CA MET A 56 -8.98 -3.19 -16.65
C MET A 56 -8.22 -1.99 -16.07
N SER A 57 -6.93 -1.94 -16.31
CA SER A 57 -6.09 -0.79 -16.01
C SER A 57 -5.30 -0.40 -17.26
N TYR A 58 -5.22 0.89 -17.51
CA TYR A 58 -4.46 1.47 -18.61
C TYR A 58 -3.19 2.14 -18.09
N SER A 59 -2.06 1.88 -18.72
CA SER A 59 -0.80 2.56 -18.45
C SER A 59 0.06 2.61 -19.71
N GLU A 60 0.88 3.65 -19.82
CA GLU A 60 1.85 3.81 -20.90
C GLU A 60 3.28 3.49 -20.41
N GLY A 61 4.13 3.03 -21.32
CA GLY A 61 5.58 3.05 -21.12
C GLY A 61 6.27 1.76 -20.67
N TYR A 62 5.60 0.60 -20.66
CA TYR A 62 6.20 -0.66 -20.17
C TYR A 62 7.33 -1.28 -20.99
N ASN A 63 7.63 -0.79 -22.17
CA ASN A 63 8.30 -1.60 -23.18
C ASN A 63 9.80 -1.83 -23.00
N LYS A 64 10.52 -1.06 -22.15
CA LYS A 64 11.99 -1.15 -22.13
C LYS A 64 12.56 -2.32 -21.32
N PRO A 65 12.30 -2.48 -20.00
CA PRO A 65 12.93 -3.57 -19.24
C PRO A 65 12.34 -4.96 -19.52
N TYR A 66 11.10 -5.07 -20.01
CA TYR A 66 10.48 -6.37 -20.31
C TYR A 66 10.74 -6.88 -21.72
N LYS A 67 11.41 -6.09 -22.56
CA LYS A 67 11.71 -6.48 -23.95
C LYS A 67 12.53 -7.78 -24.02
N GLU A 68 13.43 -7.97 -23.08
CA GLU A 68 14.24 -9.19 -22.96
C GLU A 68 13.43 -10.37 -22.40
N VAL A 69 12.57 -10.12 -21.40
CA VAL A 69 11.72 -11.14 -20.76
C VAL A 69 10.77 -11.78 -21.75
N PHE A 70 10.14 -10.97 -22.57
CA PHE A 70 9.15 -11.44 -23.54
C PHE A 70 9.72 -11.61 -24.95
N LYS A 71 11.03 -11.76 -25.08
CA LYS A 71 11.74 -12.05 -26.35
C LYS A 71 11.35 -11.08 -27.47
N GLY A 72 11.25 -9.80 -27.16
CA GLY A 72 10.89 -8.74 -28.13
C GLY A 72 9.40 -8.57 -28.40
N LYS A 73 8.53 -9.40 -27.83
CA LYS A 73 7.08 -9.21 -27.91
C LYS A 73 6.65 -8.00 -27.12
N LYS A 74 5.62 -7.30 -27.58
CA LYS A 74 5.12 -6.07 -26.95
C LYS A 74 4.14 -6.39 -25.82
N LEU A 75 4.28 -5.68 -24.73
CA LEU A 75 3.26 -5.61 -23.70
C LEU A 75 2.13 -4.67 -24.16
N GLN A 76 0.90 -5.01 -23.80
CA GLN A 76 -0.25 -4.16 -24.03
C GLN A 76 -0.34 -3.10 -22.92
N ASN A 77 -0.87 -1.94 -23.26
CA ASN A 77 -1.10 -0.85 -22.31
C ASN A 77 -2.26 -1.14 -21.36
N ILE A 78 -3.12 -2.10 -21.70
CA ILE A 78 -4.23 -2.57 -20.87
C ILE A 78 -3.83 -3.90 -20.25
N GLU A 79 -3.94 -3.99 -18.93
CA GLU A 79 -3.70 -5.21 -18.16
C GLU A 79 -4.60 -5.27 -16.93
N ALA A 80 -4.77 -6.46 -16.37
CA ALA A 80 -5.40 -6.60 -15.07
C ALA A 80 -4.36 -6.37 -13.95
N LYS A 81 -4.80 -5.76 -12.84
CA LYS A 81 -4.02 -5.58 -11.62
C LYS A 81 -4.85 -6.09 -10.44
N PHE A 82 -4.23 -6.85 -9.54
CA PHE A 82 -4.90 -7.25 -8.31
C PHE A 82 -3.93 -7.32 -7.13
N GLN A 83 -4.49 -7.18 -5.96
CA GLN A 83 -3.78 -7.32 -4.70
C GLN A 83 -4.55 -8.25 -3.78
N VAL A 84 -3.83 -9.21 -3.21
CA VAL A 84 -4.28 -10.07 -2.13
C VAL A 84 -3.39 -9.81 -0.93
N SER A 85 -4.00 -9.48 0.20
CA SER A 85 -3.26 -9.13 1.41
C SER A 85 -3.98 -9.68 2.63
N MET A 86 -3.24 -10.40 3.46
CA MET A 86 -3.75 -11.07 4.64
C MET A 86 -2.78 -10.95 5.80
N LYS A 87 -3.31 -11.06 7.02
CA LYS A 87 -2.53 -11.18 8.25
C LYS A 87 -3.11 -12.26 9.16
N TYR A 88 -2.23 -12.83 9.96
CA TYR A 88 -2.55 -13.81 11.01
C TYR A 88 -1.99 -13.29 12.33
N ILE A 89 -2.82 -13.25 13.37
CA ILE A 89 -2.39 -12.86 14.71
C ILE A 89 -1.84 -14.12 15.37
N ALA A 90 -0.52 -14.18 15.49
CA ALA A 90 0.17 -15.34 16.03
C ALA A 90 0.17 -15.34 17.57
N LEU A 91 0.34 -14.17 18.17
CA LEU A 91 0.29 -13.98 19.62
C LEU A 91 -0.43 -12.67 19.92
N SER A 92 -1.41 -12.71 20.78
CA SER A 92 -2.07 -11.54 21.35
C SER A 92 -1.57 -11.32 22.79
N ASP A 93 -1.57 -10.04 23.20
CA ASP A 93 -1.16 -9.63 24.55
C ASP A 93 0.22 -10.19 24.97
N PHE A 94 1.17 -10.18 24.02
CA PHE A 94 2.52 -10.70 24.20
C PHE A 94 3.35 -9.76 25.06
N LEU A 95 3.86 -10.23 26.21
CA LEU A 95 4.62 -9.48 27.21
C LEU A 95 3.85 -8.37 27.93
N THR A 96 2.95 -7.68 27.28
CA THR A 96 2.06 -6.65 27.84
C THR A 96 0.72 -6.72 27.16
N ASP A 97 -0.34 -6.26 27.84
CA ASP A 97 -1.65 -6.06 27.23
C ASP A 97 -1.51 -5.16 25.98
N ASP A 98 -2.30 -5.43 24.96
CA ASP A 98 -2.35 -4.69 23.69
C ASP A 98 -1.12 -4.82 22.74
N LEU A 99 -0.05 -5.58 23.12
CA LEU A 99 1.05 -5.91 22.22
C LEU A 99 0.80 -7.23 21.50
N ASN A 100 0.72 -7.19 20.18
CA ASN A 100 0.42 -8.35 19.34
C ASN A 100 1.57 -8.66 18.40
N ILE A 101 1.79 -9.94 18.11
CA ILE A 101 2.70 -10.39 17.04
C ILE A 101 1.87 -10.98 15.92
N MET A 102 2.06 -10.44 14.72
CA MET A 102 1.32 -10.84 13.54
C MET A 102 2.28 -11.22 12.42
N PHE A 103 1.85 -12.16 11.59
CA PHE A 103 2.45 -12.43 10.28
C PHE A 103 1.50 -11.94 9.20
N ALA A 104 2.04 -11.17 8.26
CA ALA A 104 1.28 -10.67 7.14
C ALA A 104 1.95 -11.06 5.81
N PHE A 105 1.12 -11.15 4.78
CA PHE A 105 1.58 -11.42 3.43
C PHE A 105 0.76 -10.59 2.44
N THR A 106 1.45 -9.86 1.57
CA THR A 106 0.83 -9.11 0.48
C THR A 106 1.39 -9.58 -0.84
N SER A 107 0.53 -9.82 -1.81
CA SER A 107 0.90 -10.09 -3.20
C SER A 107 0.19 -9.10 -4.12
N THR A 108 0.96 -8.38 -4.94
CA THR A 108 0.42 -7.50 -5.97
C THR A 108 0.88 -7.98 -7.32
N SER A 109 -0.08 -8.21 -8.23
CA SER A 109 0.20 -8.78 -9.55
C SER A 109 -0.31 -7.87 -10.66
N TRP A 110 0.46 -7.79 -11.73
CA TRP A 110 0.10 -7.17 -13.00
C TRP A 110 0.05 -8.25 -14.07
N TRP A 111 -1.11 -8.45 -14.66
CA TRP A 111 -1.41 -9.56 -15.52
C TRP A 111 -1.83 -9.09 -16.90
N GLN A 112 -1.04 -9.45 -17.90
CA GLN A 112 -1.32 -9.20 -19.33
C GLN A 112 -2.43 -10.13 -19.86
N SER A 113 -3.53 -10.22 -19.14
CA SER A 113 -4.63 -11.17 -19.37
C SER A 113 -5.23 -11.10 -20.77
N TYR A 114 -5.10 -9.97 -21.45
CA TYR A 114 -5.63 -9.73 -22.80
C TYR A 114 -4.59 -9.96 -23.90
N ASN A 115 -3.33 -10.26 -23.54
CA ASN A 115 -2.22 -10.37 -24.48
C ASN A 115 -1.94 -11.83 -24.86
N SER A 116 -2.60 -12.31 -25.92
CA SER A 116 -2.45 -13.67 -26.42
C SER A 116 -1.03 -13.95 -27.02
N GLU A 117 -0.31 -12.91 -27.49
CA GLU A 117 1.03 -13.05 -28.05
C GLU A 117 2.06 -13.58 -27.03
N ILE A 118 1.83 -13.34 -25.75
CA ILE A 118 2.65 -13.80 -24.64
C ILE A 118 1.93 -14.80 -23.75
N SER A 119 0.91 -15.49 -24.28
CA SER A 119 0.13 -16.49 -23.56
C SER A 119 -0.49 -15.96 -22.27
N SER A 120 -0.99 -14.71 -22.29
CA SER A 120 -1.62 -14.04 -21.15
C SER A 120 -0.78 -14.11 -19.86
N ALA A 121 0.53 -13.87 -19.96
CA ALA A 121 1.47 -14.04 -18.86
C ALA A 121 1.32 -12.94 -17.80
N PHE A 122 1.70 -13.25 -16.58
CA PHE A 122 1.95 -12.22 -15.56
C PHE A 122 3.19 -11.41 -15.96
N ARG A 123 3.03 -10.10 -16.02
CA ARG A 123 4.13 -9.18 -16.26
C ARG A 123 5.05 -9.14 -15.04
N GLU A 124 4.46 -8.99 -13.88
CA GLU A 124 5.15 -8.92 -12.61
C GLU A 124 4.22 -9.37 -11.48
N THR A 125 4.78 -9.97 -10.46
CA THR A 125 4.16 -10.17 -9.16
C THR A 125 5.16 -9.77 -8.10
N ASN A 126 4.74 -8.93 -7.16
CA ASN A 126 5.54 -8.58 -6.00
C ASN A 126 4.96 -9.28 -4.77
N TYR A 127 5.83 -9.92 -4.00
CA TYR A 127 5.53 -10.65 -2.78
C TYR A 127 6.12 -9.90 -1.60
N GLU A 128 5.35 -9.73 -0.55
CA GLU A 128 5.74 -8.94 0.61
C GLU A 128 5.30 -9.64 1.91
N PRO A 129 6.09 -10.65 2.40
CA PRO A 129 5.94 -11.19 3.75
C PRO A 129 6.45 -10.21 4.79
N GLU A 130 5.77 -10.19 5.94
CA GLU A 130 6.03 -9.25 7.02
C GLU A 130 5.74 -9.87 8.38
N MET A 131 6.61 -9.62 9.36
CA MET A 131 6.38 -9.91 10.77
C MET A 131 6.21 -8.57 11.50
N ILE A 132 5.07 -8.41 12.17
CA ILE A 132 4.63 -7.13 12.75
C ILE A 132 4.49 -7.29 14.26
N PHE A 133 5.13 -6.39 14.99
CA PHE A 133 4.88 -6.12 16.40
C PHE A 133 3.96 -4.91 16.45
N SER A 134 2.72 -5.09 16.86
CA SER A 134 1.68 -4.07 16.87
C SER A 134 1.19 -3.79 18.27
N TYR A 135 1.28 -2.55 18.71
CA TYR A 135 0.76 -2.07 19.98
C TYR A 135 -0.52 -1.25 19.73
N ILE A 136 -1.64 -1.82 20.18
CA ILE A 136 -2.99 -1.31 19.90
C ILE A 136 -3.58 -0.75 21.21
N LYS A 137 -3.09 0.40 21.64
CA LYS A 137 -3.63 1.13 22.79
C LYS A 137 -4.05 2.53 22.39
N PRO A 138 -5.35 2.84 22.41
CA PRO A 138 -5.81 4.17 22.09
C PRO A 138 -5.18 5.21 23.03
N SER A 139 -4.61 6.24 22.45
CA SER A 139 -4.07 7.38 23.18
C SER A 139 -4.34 8.67 22.41
N ASN A 140 -4.68 9.73 23.13
CA ASN A 140 -4.96 11.03 22.55
C ASN A 140 -3.67 11.85 22.47
N VAL A 141 -3.31 12.29 21.28
CA VAL A 141 -2.20 13.21 21.04
C VAL A 141 -2.73 14.44 20.30
N GLY A 142 -2.97 15.52 21.04
CA GLY A 142 -3.61 16.70 20.50
C GLY A 142 -5.03 16.40 20.01
N ALA A 143 -5.27 16.65 18.72
CA ALA A 143 -6.57 16.45 18.09
C ALA A 143 -6.73 15.06 17.43
N PHE A 144 -5.72 14.18 17.50
CA PHE A 144 -5.72 12.86 16.90
C PHE A 144 -5.75 11.77 17.97
N ASN A 145 -6.45 10.71 17.67
CA ASN A 145 -6.43 9.47 18.45
C ASN A 145 -5.41 8.53 17.80
N ILE A 146 -4.29 8.27 18.46
CA ILE A 146 -3.36 7.21 18.05
C ILE A 146 -4.05 5.88 18.30
N ARG A 147 -4.13 5.04 17.28
CA ARG A 147 -4.82 3.74 17.32
C ARG A 147 -3.86 2.57 17.35
N GLU A 148 -2.73 2.71 16.67
CA GLU A 148 -1.73 1.66 16.54
C GLU A 148 -0.34 2.27 16.40
N ILE A 149 0.64 1.66 17.05
CA ILE A 149 2.07 1.86 16.81
C ILE A 149 2.64 0.50 16.46
N SER A 150 3.41 0.43 15.39
CA SER A 150 3.96 -0.85 14.93
C SER A 150 5.44 -0.77 14.60
N LEU A 151 6.10 -1.92 14.74
CA LEU A 151 7.44 -2.18 14.23
C LEU A 151 7.39 -3.47 13.44
N SER A 152 7.89 -3.48 12.22
CA SER A 152 7.90 -4.70 11.42
C SER A 152 9.22 -5.00 10.76
N ILE A 153 9.44 -6.30 10.49
CA ILE A 153 10.49 -6.82 9.62
C ILE A 153 9.80 -7.26 8.35
N ASN A 154 10.19 -6.65 7.25
CA ASN A 154 9.53 -6.77 5.96
C ASN A 154 10.52 -7.19 4.90
N HIS A 155 10.16 -8.20 4.11
CA HIS A 155 10.85 -8.56 2.87
C HIS A 155 9.93 -8.25 1.70
N GLN A 156 10.47 -7.68 0.62
CA GLN A 156 9.72 -7.52 -0.62
C GLN A 156 10.56 -7.98 -1.80
N SER A 157 9.99 -8.84 -2.64
CA SER A 157 10.66 -9.38 -3.82
C SER A 157 9.68 -9.62 -4.97
N ASN A 158 10.21 -9.70 -6.18
CA ASN A 158 9.42 -10.06 -7.36
C ASN A 158 9.53 -11.53 -7.77
N GLY A 159 10.22 -12.37 -6.99
CA GLY A 159 10.37 -13.79 -7.26
C GLY A 159 11.08 -14.15 -8.58
N LYS A 160 11.77 -13.18 -9.20
CA LYS A 160 12.55 -13.41 -10.41
C LYS A 160 14.01 -13.68 -10.08
N SER A 161 14.77 -14.20 -11.04
CA SER A 161 16.20 -14.44 -10.94
C SER A 161 16.98 -13.66 -12.00
N GLY A 162 18.31 -13.58 -11.82
CA GLY A 162 19.22 -12.91 -12.76
C GLY A 162 18.97 -11.40 -12.85
N THR A 163 19.07 -10.82 -14.02
CA THR A 163 18.97 -9.37 -14.27
C THR A 163 17.62 -8.76 -13.94
N LEU A 164 16.59 -9.59 -13.74
CA LEU A 164 15.23 -9.19 -13.41
C LEU A 164 14.90 -9.34 -11.93
N SER A 165 15.78 -9.94 -11.15
CA SER A 165 15.62 -10.04 -9.71
C SER A 165 15.54 -8.65 -9.09
N ARG A 166 14.57 -8.48 -8.18
CA ARG A 166 14.43 -7.29 -7.33
C ARG A 166 13.96 -7.74 -5.98
N SER A 167 14.73 -7.38 -4.97
CA SER A 167 14.34 -7.65 -3.58
C SER A 167 14.96 -6.62 -2.64
N TRP A 168 14.36 -6.42 -1.51
CA TRP A 168 14.90 -5.64 -0.42
C TRP A 168 14.28 -6.03 0.92
N ASN A 169 15.06 -5.83 1.99
CA ASN A 169 14.65 -6.08 3.35
C ASN A 169 14.56 -4.76 4.12
N ARG A 170 13.52 -4.58 4.92
CA ARG A 170 13.27 -3.35 5.67
C ARG A 170 12.89 -3.62 7.11
N ILE A 171 13.27 -2.71 7.98
CA ILE A 171 12.65 -2.52 9.28
C ILE A 171 11.73 -1.31 9.13
N ILE A 172 10.43 -1.46 9.42
CA ILE A 172 9.42 -0.43 9.22
C ILE A 172 8.83 -0.05 10.57
N GLY A 173 8.89 1.23 10.92
CA GLY A 173 8.13 1.80 12.03
C GLY A 173 6.86 2.46 11.51
N GLY A 174 5.72 2.21 12.14
CA GLY A 174 4.42 2.71 11.72
C GLY A 174 3.61 3.32 12.86
N VAL A 175 2.80 4.31 12.52
CA VAL A 175 1.79 4.91 13.41
C VAL A 175 0.51 5.10 12.64
N VAL A 176 -0.61 4.66 13.21
CA VAL A 176 -1.95 4.91 12.68
C VAL A 176 -2.70 5.82 13.65
N ALA A 177 -3.20 6.90 13.13
CA ALA A 177 -3.99 7.88 13.88
C ALA A 177 -5.33 8.13 13.19
N GLU A 178 -6.34 8.47 13.99
CA GLU A 178 -7.69 8.75 13.51
C GLU A 178 -8.21 10.06 14.07
N LYS A 179 -8.98 10.78 13.25
CA LYS A 179 -9.74 11.94 13.66
C LYS A 179 -11.03 12.02 12.86
N LYS A 180 -12.18 11.81 13.51
CA LYS A 180 -13.50 11.77 12.83
C LYS A 180 -13.48 10.81 11.64
N ASN A 181 -13.68 11.34 10.44
CA ASN A 181 -13.74 10.58 9.19
C ASN A 181 -12.37 10.41 8.52
N TRP A 182 -11.29 10.84 9.16
CA TRP A 182 -9.92 10.76 8.62
C TRP A 182 -9.11 9.73 9.37
N ILE A 183 -8.41 8.88 8.63
CA ILE A 183 -7.41 7.97 9.14
C ILE A 183 -6.11 8.29 8.43
N VAL A 184 -5.05 8.43 9.21
CA VAL A 184 -3.72 8.76 8.73
C VAL A 184 -2.77 7.69 9.22
N ALA A 185 -2.04 7.08 8.30
CA ALA A 185 -0.98 6.14 8.57
C ALA A 185 0.35 6.74 8.11
N LEU A 186 1.32 6.81 8.99
CA LEU A 186 2.68 7.22 8.68
C LEU A 186 3.61 6.04 8.90
N GLU A 187 4.37 5.68 7.89
CA GLU A 187 5.39 4.64 7.97
C GLU A 187 6.75 5.21 7.56
N GLY A 188 7.77 4.84 8.31
CA GLY A 188 9.15 5.11 7.98
C GLY A 188 9.96 3.83 7.99
N TRP A 189 10.91 3.66 7.07
CA TRP A 189 11.71 2.44 7.00
C TRP A 189 13.20 2.68 6.92
N TYR A 190 13.90 1.71 7.48
CA TYR A 190 15.33 1.51 7.31
C TYR A 190 15.53 0.30 6.40
N ARG A 191 16.20 0.50 5.26
CA ARG A 191 16.62 -0.59 4.40
C ARG A 191 17.76 -1.35 5.06
N MET A 192 17.62 -2.64 5.23
CA MET A 192 18.71 -3.50 5.70
C MET A 192 19.74 -3.61 4.58
N PRO A 193 21.02 -3.27 4.85
CA PRO A 193 22.04 -3.26 3.81
C PRO A 193 22.36 -4.68 3.33
N GLU A 194 22.56 -4.82 2.04
CA GLU A 194 23.02 -6.05 1.40
C GLU A 194 24.43 -5.86 0.84
N LYS A 195 25.15 -6.97 0.67
CA LYS A 195 26.45 -6.91 0.00
C LYS A 195 26.25 -6.47 -1.45
N ARG A 196 27.09 -5.57 -1.94
CA ARG A 196 26.98 -4.98 -3.28
C ARG A 196 26.86 -6.00 -4.41
N GLU A 197 27.49 -7.15 -4.26
CA GLU A 197 27.45 -8.28 -5.21
C GLU A 197 26.10 -8.99 -5.27
N ASN A 198 25.27 -8.87 -4.20
CA ASN A 198 23.98 -9.51 -4.04
C ASN A 198 22.82 -8.50 -4.09
N ASP A 199 23.11 -7.21 -4.21
CA ASP A 199 22.09 -6.15 -4.19
C ASP A 199 21.51 -5.95 -5.59
N ASP A 200 20.33 -6.49 -5.80
CA ASP A 200 19.61 -6.43 -7.08
C ASP A 200 19.12 -5.03 -7.46
N ASN A 201 19.07 -4.11 -6.49
CA ASN A 201 18.48 -2.77 -6.65
C ASN A 201 19.12 -1.72 -5.72
N PRO A 202 20.45 -1.44 -5.89
CA PRO A 202 21.25 -0.67 -4.93
C PRO A 202 20.80 0.79 -4.74
N ASN A 203 19.91 1.29 -5.56
CA ASN A 203 19.43 2.67 -5.51
C ASN A 203 17.90 2.79 -5.37
N ILE A 204 17.22 1.73 -4.90
CA ILE A 204 15.75 1.70 -4.80
C ILE A 204 15.20 2.83 -3.93
N GLU A 205 15.91 3.20 -2.86
CA GLU A 205 15.52 4.26 -1.94
C GLU A 205 15.52 5.65 -2.60
N ASN A 206 16.30 5.84 -3.68
CA ASN A 206 16.28 7.09 -4.44
C ASN A 206 14.95 7.33 -5.17
N TYR A 207 14.14 6.28 -5.33
CA TYR A 207 12.86 6.31 -6.04
C TYR A 207 11.67 6.09 -5.12
N LEU A 208 11.76 5.14 -4.18
CA LEU A 208 10.69 4.80 -3.25
C LEU A 208 10.74 5.62 -1.95
N GLY A 209 11.88 6.27 -1.69
CA GLY A 209 12.09 7.06 -0.47
C GLY A 209 12.31 6.20 0.77
N TYR A 210 12.11 6.83 1.94
CA TYR A 210 12.36 6.26 3.26
C TYR A 210 11.09 6.13 4.10
N GLY A 211 9.93 6.36 3.51
CA GLY A 211 8.64 6.29 4.18
C GLY A 211 7.46 6.54 3.26
N GLN A 212 6.28 6.37 3.81
CA GLN A 212 5.02 6.68 3.14
C GLN A 212 4.00 7.30 4.08
N LEU A 213 3.16 8.15 3.51
CA LEU A 213 1.96 8.68 4.14
C LEU A 213 0.74 8.05 3.48
N GLY A 214 -0.08 7.39 4.27
CA GLY A 214 -1.41 6.92 3.88
C GLY A 214 -2.48 7.80 4.50
N VAL A 215 -3.49 8.16 3.74
CA VAL A 215 -4.65 8.92 4.22
C VAL A 215 -5.91 8.27 3.68
N ILE A 216 -6.90 8.05 4.54
CA ILE A 216 -8.23 7.60 4.14
C ILE A 216 -9.24 8.62 4.66
N TRP A 217 -10.09 9.09 3.76
CA TRP A 217 -11.21 9.94 4.08
C TRP A 217 -12.53 9.25 3.77
N LYS A 218 -13.35 9.05 4.80
CA LYS A 218 -14.73 8.59 4.68
C LYS A 218 -15.61 9.78 4.30
N ALA A 219 -15.77 10.02 3.00
CA ALA A 219 -16.41 11.22 2.46
C ALA A 219 -17.93 11.26 2.71
N SER A 220 -18.60 10.11 2.60
CA SER A 220 -20.04 9.96 2.84
C SER A 220 -20.37 8.48 3.04
N GLU A 221 -21.66 8.14 3.27
CA GLU A 221 -22.07 6.74 3.44
C GLU A 221 -21.59 5.86 2.26
N GLY A 222 -20.68 4.96 2.59
CA GLY A 222 -20.12 4.01 1.64
C GLY A 222 -19.09 4.57 0.65
N HIS A 223 -18.74 5.85 0.64
CA HIS A 223 -17.72 6.43 -0.22
C HIS A 223 -16.42 6.69 0.57
N ASN A 224 -15.33 6.04 0.19
CA ASN A 224 -14.02 6.28 0.75
C ASN A 224 -13.06 6.77 -0.33
N LEU A 225 -12.27 7.77 0.00
CA LEU A 225 -11.13 8.24 -0.78
C LEU A 225 -9.86 7.85 -0.03
N ASP A 226 -8.94 7.21 -0.70
CA ASP A 226 -7.65 6.85 -0.14
C ASP A 226 -6.51 7.47 -0.96
N MET A 227 -5.45 7.84 -0.26
CA MET A 227 -4.23 8.37 -0.84
C MET A 227 -3.03 7.71 -0.20
N ARG A 228 -2.04 7.34 -1.02
CA ARG A 228 -0.72 6.92 -0.57
C ARG A 228 0.32 7.77 -1.26
N LEU A 229 1.19 8.41 -0.46
CA LEU A 229 2.26 9.28 -0.93
C LEU A 229 3.60 8.73 -0.48
N ARG A 230 4.55 8.63 -1.39
CA ARG A 230 5.96 8.34 -1.13
C ARG A 230 6.82 9.43 -1.73
N ASN A 231 7.95 9.72 -1.07
CA ASN A 231 8.90 10.70 -1.57
C ASN A 231 10.31 10.43 -1.01
N ASN A 232 11.34 10.63 -1.80
CA ASN A 232 12.74 10.48 -1.39
C ASN A 232 13.30 11.70 -0.62
N LEU A 233 12.50 12.76 -0.48
CA LEU A 233 12.82 14.00 0.23
C LEU A 233 14.08 14.73 -0.24
N LYS A 234 14.61 14.41 -1.43
CA LYS A 234 15.76 15.08 -2.02
C LYS A 234 15.32 16.35 -2.76
N ILE A 235 16.03 17.45 -2.55
CA ILE A 235 15.69 18.75 -3.16
C ILE A 235 16.07 18.77 -4.64
N ASP A 236 17.26 18.29 -4.99
CA ASP A 236 17.80 18.41 -6.35
C ASP A 236 17.35 17.27 -7.28
N ASP A 237 17.03 16.08 -6.71
CA ASP A 237 16.58 14.90 -7.45
C ASP A 237 15.35 14.31 -6.75
N ASN A 238 14.28 15.13 -6.70
CA ASN A 238 13.04 14.74 -6.03
C ASN A 238 12.28 13.70 -6.83
N ARG A 239 12.03 12.53 -6.21
CA ARG A 239 11.28 11.42 -6.78
C ARG A 239 10.32 10.86 -5.74
N GLY A 240 9.24 10.32 -6.23
CA GLY A 240 8.23 9.72 -5.38
C GLY A 240 7.05 9.22 -6.19
N SER A 241 5.96 8.93 -5.52
CA SER A 241 4.71 8.51 -6.15
C SER A 241 3.49 8.96 -5.35
N ILE A 242 2.40 9.13 -6.06
CA ILE A 242 1.06 9.28 -5.50
C ILE A 242 0.18 8.17 -6.05
N GLU A 243 -0.54 7.51 -5.16
CA GLU A 243 -1.64 6.58 -5.49
C GLU A 243 -2.92 7.13 -4.87
N LEU A 244 -3.96 7.25 -5.67
CA LEU A 244 -5.28 7.70 -5.26
C LEU A 244 -6.27 6.56 -5.50
N GLY A 245 -7.16 6.34 -4.55
CA GLY A 245 -8.21 5.37 -4.64
C GLY A 245 -9.57 6.00 -4.32
N TRP A 246 -10.59 5.57 -5.04
CA TRP A 246 -11.98 5.88 -4.72
C TRP A 246 -12.78 4.59 -4.70
N SER A 247 -13.34 4.26 -3.54
CA SER A 247 -14.23 3.12 -3.40
C SER A 247 -15.65 3.57 -3.07
N PHE A 248 -16.64 2.93 -3.70
CA PHE A 248 -18.05 3.24 -3.58
C PHE A 248 -18.90 1.95 -3.55
N PRO A 249 -20.10 1.98 -2.93
CA PRO A 249 -20.90 0.78 -2.77
C PRO A 249 -21.46 0.29 -4.11
N LEU A 250 -21.28 -1.02 -4.41
CA LEU A 250 -21.99 -1.73 -5.48
C LEU A 250 -23.03 -2.69 -4.91
N SER A 251 -22.70 -3.35 -3.80
CA SER A 251 -23.56 -4.24 -3.05
C SER A 251 -23.17 -4.23 -1.57
N ARG A 252 -23.84 -5.08 -0.76
CA ARG A 252 -23.46 -5.23 0.67
C ARG A 252 -22.03 -5.74 0.86
N GLN A 253 -21.50 -6.51 -0.09
CA GLN A 253 -20.22 -7.22 0.03
C GLN A 253 -19.18 -6.78 -0.99
N LEU A 254 -19.56 -5.94 -1.95
CA LEU A 254 -18.71 -5.55 -3.05
C LEU A 254 -18.70 -4.03 -3.24
N ARG A 255 -17.53 -3.47 -3.36
CA ARG A 255 -17.31 -2.04 -3.62
C ARG A 255 -16.74 -1.84 -5.01
N GLY A 256 -17.23 -0.86 -5.74
CA GLY A 256 -16.56 -0.36 -6.93
C GLY A 256 -15.26 0.32 -6.52
N TYR A 257 -14.25 0.26 -7.38
CA TYR A 257 -12.94 0.81 -7.10
C TYR A 257 -12.33 1.46 -8.34
N VAL A 258 -11.94 2.72 -8.21
CA VAL A 258 -11.12 3.45 -9.18
C VAL A 258 -9.77 3.71 -8.53
N GLN A 259 -8.68 3.37 -9.23
CA GLN A 259 -7.32 3.62 -8.77
C GLN A 259 -6.57 4.46 -9.80
N TYR A 260 -5.86 5.47 -9.33
CA TYR A 260 -4.89 6.24 -10.09
C TYR A 260 -3.53 6.15 -9.43
N PHE A 261 -2.50 5.93 -10.22
CA PHE A 261 -1.11 5.92 -9.77
C PHE A 261 -0.28 6.82 -10.67
N ASN A 262 0.61 7.61 -10.08
CA ASN A 262 1.60 8.38 -10.81
C ASN A 262 2.92 8.44 -10.02
N GLY A 263 4.03 8.16 -10.68
CA GLY A 263 5.37 8.25 -10.11
C GLY A 263 6.17 6.98 -10.22
N TYR A 264 7.06 6.77 -9.26
CA TYR A 264 8.05 5.67 -9.23
C TYR A 264 7.62 4.53 -8.31
N GLY A 265 8.12 3.32 -8.60
CA GLY A 265 7.95 2.16 -7.70
C GLY A 265 6.51 1.65 -7.62
N GLU A 266 5.76 1.65 -8.73
CA GLU A 266 4.50 0.92 -8.79
C GLU A 266 4.74 -0.59 -8.66
N GLY A 267 5.75 -1.10 -9.36
CA GLY A 267 6.26 -2.46 -9.25
C GLY A 267 7.78 -2.46 -9.07
N LEU A 268 8.35 -3.57 -8.66
CA LEU A 268 9.78 -3.66 -8.34
C LEU A 268 10.66 -3.66 -9.59
N ILE A 269 10.28 -4.32 -10.68
CA ILE A 269 11.12 -4.36 -11.89
C ILE A 269 11.31 -2.94 -12.45
N TYR A 270 10.27 -2.13 -12.38
CA TYR A 270 10.24 -0.75 -12.88
C TYR A 270 10.39 0.31 -11.80
N TYR A 271 10.91 -0.03 -10.62
CA TYR A 271 10.98 0.92 -9.52
C TYR A 271 11.61 2.27 -9.90
N ASN A 272 12.53 2.26 -10.85
CA ASN A 272 13.30 3.42 -11.33
C ASN A 272 12.75 4.09 -12.61
N HIS A 273 11.55 3.70 -13.04
CA HIS A 273 10.85 4.32 -14.17
C HIS A 273 9.51 4.90 -13.69
N PRO A 274 9.19 6.14 -14.11
CA PRO A 274 7.89 6.70 -13.78
C PRO A 274 6.79 5.96 -14.53
N THR A 275 5.71 5.69 -13.83
CA THR A 275 4.52 5.02 -14.36
C THR A 275 3.32 5.92 -14.09
N GLU A 276 2.43 6.04 -15.07
CA GLU A 276 1.11 6.60 -14.90
C GLU A 276 0.09 5.52 -15.22
N ARG A 277 -0.84 5.29 -14.30
CA ARG A 277 -1.87 4.25 -14.45
C ARG A 277 -3.21 4.74 -13.94
N ILE A 278 -4.26 4.39 -14.66
CA ILE A 278 -5.64 4.47 -14.18
C ILE A 278 -6.30 3.10 -14.34
N GLY A 279 -7.12 2.70 -13.37
CA GLY A 279 -7.80 1.41 -13.41
C GLY A 279 -9.17 1.46 -12.76
N LEU A 280 -10.06 0.60 -13.25
CA LEU A 280 -11.41 0.41 -12.76
C LEU A 280 -11.62 -1.07 -12.39
N GLY A 281 -12.21 -1.29 -11.22
CA GLY A 281 -12.42 -2.63 -10.73
C GLY A 281 -13.29 -2.69 -9.49
N VAL A 282 -13.01 -3.68 -8.65
CA VAL A 282 -13.73 -3.94 -7.40
C VAL A 282 -12.76 -4.10 -6.24
N LYS A 283 -13.21 -3.66 -5.07
CA LYS A 283 -12.51 -3.80 -3.79
C LYS A 283 -13.32 -4.76 -2.91
N LEU A 284 -12.67 -5.81 -2.45
CA LEU A 284 -13.30 -6.86 -1.64
C LEU A 284 -13.22 -6.52 -0.16
N THR A 285 -12.07 -5.98 0.25
CA THR A 285 -11.87 -5.48 1.61
C THR A 285 -11.22 -4.11 1.53
N ASP A 286 -11.74 -3.19 2.31
CA ASP A 286 -11.12 -1.89 2.52
C ASP A 286 -10.11 -1.96 3.67
N TRP A 287 -9.38 -0.88 3.92
CA TRP A 287 -8.56 -0.74 5.12
C TRP A 287 -9.40 -0.80 6.41
N LEU A 288 -10.73 -0.69 6.25
CA LEU A 288 -11.69 -0.52 7.36
C LEU A 288 -12.94 -1.35 7.14
#